data_7b48e721dbeb98c9ceda2aedc83d4265
#
_entry.id   7b48e721dbeb98c9ceda2aedc83d4265
#
_cell.length_a   1.000
_cell.length_b   1.000
_cell.length_c   1.000
_cell.angle_alpha   90.00
_cell.angle_beta   90.00
_cell.angle_gamma   90.00
#
_symmetry.space_group_name_H-M   'P 1'
#
loop_
_entity.id
_entity.type
_entity.pdbx_description
1 polymer ?
#
loop_
_entity_poly.entity_id
_entity_poly.type
_entity_poly.pdbx_seq_one_letter_code
_entity_poly.pdbx_strand_id
1 'polypeptide(L)'
;MMQQEPTVYDLAYRGKTAAVKILLAENEKLKTQTDSNGRMLIHWAALGGHDDLVRHLLSLDVPVDPVDDTNMTPLILASSAGREKVVNTLLTEGANVNAMTVDGHSALQYAASKNWKSICVALLEKDADVNIADNRGATPLHRSASKGNTAIVKLLIEYGKKLNIDQRDAYGNTPLHLACEENRVEEAKLLAARGADLTITNKERRTPLDLASPGLVRQLEEIKRETASK
;
A
#
# COMPACT_ATOMS: atom_id res chain seq x y z
N MET A 1 31.73 -25.54 -4.35
CA MET A 1 30.73 -24.88 -3.47
C MET A 1 29.53 -25.81 -3.43
N MET A 2 29.22 -26.41 -2.29
CA MET A 2 27.97 -27.18 -2.14
C MET A 2 26.83 -26.17 -2.27
N GLN A 3 25.96 -26.33 -3.27
CA GLN A 3 24.70 -25.59 -3.36
C GLN A 3 23.86 -26.08 -2.17
N GLN A 4 23.55 -25.18 -1.25
CA GLN A 4 22.67 -25.47 -0.14
C GLN A 4 21.30 -25.85 -0.73
N GLU A 5 20.74 -27.00 -0.32
CA GLU A 5 19.42 -27.39 -0.79
C GLU A 5 18.39 -26.31 -0.44
N PRO A 6 17.45 -26.01 -1.37
CA PRO A 6 16.47 -24.97 -1.13
C PRO A 6 15.57 -25.35 0.05
N THR A 7 15.35 -24.41 0.97
CA THR A 7 14.43 -24.59 2.09
C THR A 7 12.98 -24.70 1.59
N VAL A 8 12.08 -25.20 2.42
CA VAL A 8 10.65 -25.22 2.09
C VAL A 8 10.10 -23.81 1.84
N TYR A 9 10.67 -22.79 2.49
CA TYR A 9 10.34 -21.38 2.28
C TYR A 9 10.80 -20.86 0.91
N ASP A 10 11.99 -21.26 0.47
CA ASP A 10 12.49 -20.97 -0.89
C ASP A 10 11.60 -21.62 -1.96
N LEU A 11 11.16 -22.85 -1.72
CA LEU A 11 10.25 -23.55 -2.62
C LEU A 11 8.88 -22.82 -2.69
N ALA A 12 8.36 -22.35 -1.56
CA ALA A 12 7.12 -21.59 -1.50
C ALA A 12 7.26 -20.25 -2.25
N TYR A 13 8.35 -19.50 -2.03
CA TYR A 13 8.61 -18.23 -2.74
C TYR A 13 8.77 -18.42 -4.26
N ARG A 14 9.35 -19.54 -4.69
CA ARG A 14 9.55 -19.88 -6.12
C ARG A 14 8.35 -20.56 -6.76
N GLY A 15 7.25 -20.78 -6.02
CA GLY A 15 6.03 -21.42 -6.53
C GLY A 15 6.20 -22.90 -6.88
N LYS A 16 7.08 -23.62 -6.19
CA LYS A 16 7.23 -25.06 -6.34
C LYS A 16 6.12 -25.80 -5.59
N THR A 17 4.87 -25.48 -5.93
CA THR A 17 3.67 -25.93 -5.23
C THR A 17 3.60 -27.42 -5.02
N ALA A 18 3.95 -28.24 -6.06
CA ALA A 18 3.94 -29.69 -5.94
C ALA A 18 4.95 -30.20 -4.88
N ALA A 19 6.17 -29.63 -4.86
CA ALA A 19 7.18 -30.00 -3.87
C ALA A 19 6.74 -29.59 -2.45
N VAL A 20 6.18 -28.39 -2.28
CA VAL A 20 5.67 -27.95 -0.98
C VAL A 20 4.53 -28.85 -0.49
N LYS A 21 3.61 -29.27 -1.37
CA LYS A 21 2.53 -30.22 -1.03
C LYS A 21 3.04 -31.56 -0.54
N ILE A 22 4.08 -32.11 -1.16
CA ILE A 22 4.70 -33.37 -0.75
C ILE A 22 5.30 -33.20 0.67
N LEU A 23 6.08 -32.15 0.88
CA LEU A 23 6.69 -31.87 2.20
C LEU A 23 5.64 -31.65 3.29
N LEU A 24 4.53 -30.98 2.99
CA LEU A 24 3.41 -30.80 3.93
C LEU A 24 2.72 -32.13 4.26
N ALA A 25 2.60 -33.06 3.31
CA ALA A 25 2.05 -34.40 3.54
C ALA A 25 2.96 -35.25 4.44
N GLU A 26 4.27 -35.09 4.33
CA GLU A 26 5.26 -35.76 5.17
C GLU A 26 5.38 -35.14 6.57
N ASN A 27 5.19 -33.80 6.67
CA ASN A 27 5.30 -33.06 7.91
C ASN A 27 4.28 -31.91 7.95
N GLU A 28 3.12 -32.18 8.53
CA GLU A 28 2.01 -31.22 8.65
C GLU A 28 2.37 -29.99 9.49
N LYS A 29 3.35 -30.08 10.41
CA LYS A 29 3.78 -28.93 11.23
C LYS A 29 4.33 -27.78 10.40
N LEU A 30 4.84 -28.05 9.20
CA LEU A 30 5.35 -27.02 8.27
C LEU A 30 4.30 -25.96 7.92
N LYS A 31 3.01 -26.29 7.96
CA LYS A 31 1.93 -25.32 7.63
C LYS A 31 1.92 -24.09 8.54
N THR A 32 2.31 -24.25 9.81
CA THR A 32 2.34 -23.18 10.82
C THR A 32 3.74 -22.84 11.34
N GLN A 33 4.76 -23.60 10.90
CA GLN A 33 6.15 -23.33 11.24
C GLN A 33 6.60 -22.02 10.61
N THR A 34 7.42 -21.26 11.35
CA THR A 34 8.00 -20.00 10.89
C THR A 34 9.49 -20.14 10.58
N ASP A 35 9.98 -19.30 9.70
CA ASP A 35 11.41 -19.09 9.49
C ASP A 35 12.01 -18.15 10.56
N SER A 36 13.29 -17.77 10.35
CA SER A 36 14.01 -16.86 11.26
C SER A 36 13.45 -15.44 11.34
N ASN A 37 12.51 -15.06 10.47
CA ASN A 37 11.87 -13.75 10.45
C ASN A 37 10.38 -13.82 10.89
N GLY A 38 9.98 -14.95 11.48
CA GLY A 38 8.59 -15.17 11.86
C GLY A 38 7.65 -15.49 10.68
N ARG A 39 8.14 -15.74 9.45
CA ARG A 39 7.32 -15.97 8.27
C ARG A 39 6.95 -17.43 8.08
N MET A 40 5.65 -17.68 7.93
CA MET A 40 5.09 -18.97 7.49
C MET A 40 5.18 -19.11 5.96
N LEU A 41 4.91 -20.33 5.46
CA LEU A 41 4.85 -20.62 4.02
C LEU A 41 3.90 -19.69 3.25
N ILE A 42 2.77 -19.30 3.85
CA ILE A 42 1.79 -18.42 3.21
C ILE A 42 2.33 -17.01 2.95
N HIS A 43 3.23 -16.51 3.79
CA HIS A 43 3.90 -15.22 3.57
C HIS A 43 4.77 -15.28 2.30
N TRP A 44 5.54 -16.36 2.15
CA TRP A 44 6.43 -16.54 1.01
C TRP A 44 5.68 -16.83 -0.28
N ALA A 45 4.62 -17.63 -0.21
CA ALA A 45 3.72 -17.89 -1.33
C ALA A 45 3.03 -16.58 -1.79
N ALA A 46 2.58 -15.76 -0.84
CA ALA A 46 1.93 -14.48 -1.12
C ALA A 46 2.91 -13.48 -1.74
N LEU A 47 4.12 -13.33 -1.18
CA LEU A 47 5.18 -12.48 -1.73
C LEU A 47 5.59 -12.92 -3.15
N GLY A 48 5.71 -14.23 -3.37
CA GLY A 48 6.01 -14.83 -4.68
C GLY A 48 4.89 -14.65 -5.70
N GLY A 49 3.63 -14.52 -5.25
CA GLY A 49 2.45 -14.39 -6.13
C GLY A 49 1.84 -15.72 -6.55
N HIS A 50 2.05 -16.79 -5.77
CA HIS A 50 1.63 -18.16 -6.06
C HIS A 50 0.25 -18.47 -5.47
N ASP A 51 -0.78 -18.01 -6.18
CA ASP A 51 -2.19 -18.10 -5.76
C ASP A 51 -2.66 -19.54 -5.49
N ASP A 52 -2.22 -20.49 -6.30
CA ASP A 52 -2.54 -21.90 -6.13
C ASP A 52 -1.98 -22.47 -4.80
N LEU A 53 -0.77 -22.05 -4.42
CA LEU A 53 -0.18 -22.44 -3.14
C LEU A 53 -0.88 -21.73 -1.96
N VAL A 54 -1.19 -20.43 -2.10
CA VAL A 54 -1.94 -19.68 -1.08
C VAL A 54 -3.28 -20.35 -0.82
N ARG A 55 -4.07 -20.65 -1.86
CA ARG A 55 -5.36 -21.36 -1.73
C ARG A 55 -5.22 -22.72 -1.07
N HIS A 56 -4.17 -23.46 -1.43
CA HIS A 56 -3.91 -24.75 -0.82
C HIS A 56 -3.61 -24.63 0.67
N LEU A 57 -2.76 -23.69 1.07
CA LEU A 57 -2.44 -23.46 2.49
C LEU A 57 -3.68 -23.06 3.28
N LEU A 58 -4.51 -22.17 2.74
CA LEU A 58 -5.78 -21.77 3.37
C LEU A 58 -6.75 -22.96 3.49
N SER A 59 -6.79 -23.87 2.51
CA SER A 59 -7.60 -25.10 2.59
C SER A 59 -7.10 -26.12 3.64
N LEU A 60 -5.91 -25.91 4.20
CA LEU A 60 -5.34 -26.66 5.33
C LEU A 60 -5.51 -25.93 6.67
N ASP A 61 -6.43 -24.97 6.76
CA ASP A 61 -6.71 -24.14 7.94
C ASP A 61 -5.51 -23.29 8.42
N VAL A 62 -4.61 -22.92 7.52
CA VAL A 62 -3.58 -21.91 7.83
C VAL A 62 -4.28 -20.56 8.03
N PRO A 63 -3.97 -19.80 9.10
CA PRO A 63 -4.55 -18.47 9.31
C PRO A 63 -4.34 -17.55 8.09
N VAL A 64 -5.33 -16.71 7.77
CA VAL A 64 -5.26 -15.78 6.64
C VAL A 64 -4.34 -14.59 6.93
N ASP A 65 -4.28 -14.16 8.20
CA ASP A 65 -3.51 -12.99 8.65
C ASP A 65 -2.42 -13.31 9.69
N PRO A 66 -1.58 -14.35 9.48
CA PRO A 66 -0.42 -14.50 10.36
C PRO A 66 0.50 -13.30 10.13
N VAL A 67 1.24 -12.93 11.17
CA VAL A 67 2.20 -11.82 11.10
C VAL A 67 3.63 -12.32 11.23
N ASP A 68 4.55 -11.70 10.51
CA ASP A 68 5.99 -11.87 10.72
C ASP A 68 6.50 -10.94 11.83
N ASP A 69 7.81 -10.95 12.12
CA ASP A 69 8.44 -10.13 13.18
C ASP A 69 8.29 -8.62 12.96
N THR A 70 7.86 -8.20 11.77
CA THR A 70 7.59 -6.81 11.41
C THR A 70 6.10 -6.50 11.23
N ASN A 71 5.23 -7.41 11.69
CA ASN A 71 3.79 -7.36 11.48
C ASN A 71 3.36 -7.34 10.00
N MET A 72 4.20 -7.85 9.09
CA MET A 72 3.77 -8.03 7.71
C MET A 72 2.80 -9.22 7.63
N THR A 73 1.60 -8.99 7.09
CA THR A 73 0.66 -10.06 6.75
C THR A 73 0.86 -10.54 5.32
N PRO A 74 0.34 -11.71 4.92
CA PRO A 74 0.35 -12.15 3.52
C PRO A 74 -0.28 -11.12 2.57
N LEU A 75 -1.35 -10.42 3.00
CA LEU A 75 -2.00 -9.36 2.22
C LEU A 75 -1.08 -8.16 1.98
N ILE A 76 -0.37 -7.70 3.03
CA ILE A 76 0.59 -6.59 2.91
C ILE A 76 1.73 -6.98 1.96
N LEU A 77 2.28 -8.18 2.11
CA LEU A 77 3.36 -8.70 1.26
C LEU A 77 2.93 -8.79 -0.22
N ALA A 78 1.77 -9.40 -0.48
CA ALA A 78 1.21 -9.52 -1.83
C ALA A 78 0.96 -8.14 -2.46
N SER A 79 0.40 -7.19 -1.69
CA SER A 79 0.13 -5.82 -2.15
C SER A 79 1.42 -5.06 -2.45
N SER A 80 2.44 -5.21 -1.62
CA SER A 80 3.75 -4.56 -1.83
C SER A 80 4.46 -5.08 -3.08
N ALA A 81 4.26 -6.36 -3.41
CA ALA A 81 4.88 -7.04 -4.56
C ALA A 81 4.01 -7.01 -5.83
N GLY A 82 2.81 -6.40 -5.80
CA GLY A 82 1.94 -6.31 -6.97
C GLY A 82 1.27 -7.63 -7.36
N ARG A 83 0.98 -8.51 -6.40
CA ARG A 83 0.45 -9.87 -6.62
C ARG A 83 -1.07 -9.87 -6.62
N GLU A 84 -1.68 -9.26 -7.64
CA GLU A 84 -3.11 -8.99 -7.73
C GLU A 84 -4.01 -10.22 -7.46
N LYS A 85 -3.70 -11.37 -8.08
CA LYS A 85 -4.49 -12.61 -7.86
C LYS A 85 -4.50 -13.02 -6.40
N VAL A 86 -3.32 -13.01 -5.76
CA VAL A 86 -3.17 -13.36 -4.34
C VAL A 86 -3.88 -12.36 -3.45
N VAL A 87 -3.79 -11.06 -3.75
CA VAL A 87 -4.54 -10.01 -3.03
C VAL A 87 -6.04 -10.31 -3.05
N ASN A 88 -6.60 -10.58 -4.23
CA ASN A 88 -8.02 -10.89 -4.38
C ASN A 88 -8.42 -12.16 -3.61
N THR A 89 -7.59 -13.20 -3.64
CA THR A 89 -7.82 -14.42 -2.86
C THR A 89 -7.85 -14.13 -1.37
N LEU A 90 -6.81 -13.48 -0.83
CA LEU A 90 -6.73 -13.15 0.60
C LEU A 90 -7.89 -12.28 1.07
N LEU A 91 -8.29 -11.27 0.28
CA LEU A 91 -9.45 -10.42 0.57
C LEU A 91 -10.78 -11.20 0.55
N THR A 92 -10.90 -12.21 -0.31
CA THR A 92 -12.08 -13.08 -0.38
C THR A 92 -12.15 -14.01 0.84
N GLU A 93 -10.99 -14.46 1.33
CA GLU A 93 -10.87 -15.31 2.54
C GLU A 93 -10.91 -14.48 3.84
N GLY A 94 -11.22 -13.19 3.77
CA GLY A 94 -11.47 -12.34 4.92
C GLY A 94 -10.24 -11.73 5.56
N ALA A 95 -9.13 -11.59 4.82
CA ALA A 95 -7.94 -10.89 5.31
C ALA A 95 -8.28 -9.47 5.80
N ASN A 96 -7.66 -9.05 6.90
CA ASN A 96 -7.82 -7.71 7.45
C ASN A 96 -7.19 -6.66 6.51
N VAL A 97 -8.03 -5.98 5.76
CA VAL A 97 -7.63 -4.98 4.76
C VAL A 97 -6.86 -3.80 5.38
N ASN A 98 -7.10 -3.51 6.67
CA ASN A 98 -6.49 -2.41 7.42
C ASN A 98 -5.37 -2.86 8.37
N ALA A 99 -4.86 -4.09 8.21
CA ALA A 99 -3.67 -4.52 8.96
C ALA A 99 -2.47 -3.60 8.69
N MET A 100 -1.65 -3.39 9.72
CA MET A 100 -0.52 -2.47 9.68
C MET A 100 0.76 -3.16 10.15
N THR A 101 1.86 -2.83 9.51
CA THR A 101 3.21 -3.22 9.96
C THR A 101 3.62 -2.48 11.25
N VAL A 102 4.75 -2.86 11.84
CA VAL A 102 5.34 -2.12 12.99
C VAL A 102 5.58 -0.65 12.70
N ASP A 103 5.84 -0.27 11.44
CA ASP A 103 5.99 1.12 11.01
C ASP A 103 4.65 1.80 10.66
N GLY A 104 3.55 1.10 10.84
CA GLY A 104 2.20 1.60 10.53
C GLY A 104 1.82 1.54 9.05
N HIS A 105 2.59 0.87 8.19
CA HIS A 105 2.24 0.78 6.77
C HIS A 105 1.15 -0.26 6.52
N SER A 106 0.13 0.13 5.75
CA SER A 106 -0.95 -0.75 5.28
C SER A 106 -0.73 -1.27 3.86
N ALA A 107 -1.53 -2.27 3.47
CA ALA A 107 -1.57 -2.78 2.09
C ALA A 107 -1.87 -1.66 1.08
N LEU A 108 -2.82 -0.76 1.40
CA LEU A 108 -3.20 0.35 0.53
C LEU A 108 -2.06 1.36 0.36
N GLN A 109 -1.28 1.65 1.42
CA GLN A 109 -0.12 2.55 1.32
C GLN A 109 0.98 1.97 0.44
N TYR A 110 1.28 0.67 0.56
CA TYR A 110 2.24 0.00 -0.34
C TYR A 110 1.77 0.03 -1.79
N ALA A 111 0.53 -0.37 -2.05
CA ALA A 111 -0.05 -0.37 -3.39
C ALA A 111 -0.07 1.03 -4.01
N ALA A 112 -0.44 2.05 -3.23
CA ALA A 112 -0.47 3.44 -3.68
C ALA A 112 0.93 3.98 -4.01
N SER A 113 1.93 3.67 -3.19
CA SER A 113 3.33 4.06 -3.42
C SER A 113 3.94 3.42 -4.67
N LYS A 114 3.53 2.18 -4.99
CA LYS A 114 4.04 1.39 -6.12
C LYS A 114 3.21 1.52 -7.40
N ASN A 115 2.16 2.34 -7.38
CA ASN A 115 1.24 2.55 -8.50
C ASN A 115 0.47 1.30 -8.96
N TRP A 116 0.16 0.37 -8.03
CA TRP A 116 -0.62 -0.83 -8.30
C TRP A 116 -2.12 -0.50 -8.28
N LYS A 117 -2.65 0.08 -9.38
CA LYS A 117 -4.03 0.59 -9.44
C LYS A 117 -5.07 -0.49 -9.18
N SER A 118 -4.97 -1.67 -9.81
CA SER A 118 -5.92 -2.77 -9.62
C SER A 118 -5.97 -3.24 -8.17
N ILE A 119 -4.81 -3.30 -7.50
CA ILE A 119 -4.74 -3.65 -6.08
C ILE A 119 -5.38 -2.56 -5.21
N CYS A 120 -5.12 -1.27 -5.48
CA CYS A 120 -5.78 -0.19 -4.77
C CYS A 120 -7.32 -0.26 -4.90
N VAL A 121 -7.83 -0.56 -6.10
CA VAL A 121 -9.27 -0.75 -6.33
C VAL A 121 -9.80 -1.90 -5.47
N ALA A 122 -9.16 -3.08 -5.53
CA ALA A 122 -9.59 -4.26 -4.77
C ALA A 122 -9.60 -4.02 -3.25
N LEU A 123 -8.60 -3.31 -2.72
CA LEU A 123 -8.53 -2.95 -1.30
C LEU A 123 -9.65 -1.97 -0.92
N LEU A 124 -9.89 -0.93 -1.73
CA LEU A 124 -10.93 0.06 -1.48
C LEU A 124 -12.34 -0.53 -1.58
N GLU A 125 -12.58 -1.48 -2.49
CA GLU A 125 -13.83 -2.25 -2.59
C GLU A 125 -14.09 -3.14 -1.37
N LYS A 126 -13.06 -3.42 -0.59
CA LYS A 126 -13.13 -4.15 0.69
C LYS A 126 -12.98 -3.23 1.90
N ASP A 127 -13.41 -1.98 1.76
CA ASP A 127 -13.46 -0.97 2.81
C ASP A 127 -12.09 -0.63 3.45
N ALA A 128 -11.01 -0.65 2.65
CA ALA A 128 -9.74 -0.10 3.10
C ALA A 128 -9.92 1.36 3.52
N ASP A 129 -9.40 1.73 4.69
CA ASP A 129 -9.44 3.10 5.16
C ASP A 129 -8.53 3.99 4.28
N VAL A 130 -9.16 4.87 3.51
CA VAL A 130 -8.49 5.80 2.59
C VAL A 130 -7.58 6.80 3.32
N ASN A 131 -7.82 7.04 4.62
CA ASN A 131 -7.06 7.95 5.46
C ASN A 131 -6.08 7.24 6.40
N ILE A 132 -5.93 5.91 6.28
CA ILE A 132 -5.00 5.16 7.12
C ILE A 132 -3.61 5.78 7.08
N ALA A 133 -3.06 6.10 8.25
CA ALA A 133 -1.79 6.82 8.35
C ALA A 133 -0.72 5.92 8.99
N ASP A 134 0.48 5.95 8.46
CA ASP A 134 1.64 5.30 9.08
C ASP A 134 2.10 6.05 10.34
N ASN A 135 3.13 5.53 11.02
CA ASN A 135 3.67 6.13 12.25
C ASN A 135 4.26 7.53 12.03
N ARG A 136 4.44 7.95 10.78
CA ARG A 136 4.83 9.32 10.40
C ARG A 136 3.64 10.16 9.95
N GLY A 137 2.41 9.67 10.11
CA GLY A 137 1.20 10.36 9.71
C GLY A 137 0.95 10.41 8.20
N ALA A 138 1.79 9.78 7.39
CA ALA A 138 1.61 9.79 5.95
C ALA A 138 0.51 8.79 5.52
N THR A 139 -0.43 9.24 4.68
CA THR A 139 -1.54 8.45 4.15
C THR A 139 -1.22 7.89 2.76
N PRO A 140 -2.06 7.00 2.19
CA PRO A 140 -1.96 6.59 0.80
C PRO A 140 -1.91 7.78 -0.18
N LEU A 141 -2.64 8.86 0.13
CA LEU A 141 -2.65 10.08 -0.68
C LEU A 141 -1.29 10.81 -0.64
N HIS A 142 -0.64 10.91 0.53
CA HIS A 142 0.72 11.44 0.64
C HIS A 142 1.70 10.64 -0.22
N ARG A 143 1.62 9.31 -0.13
CA ARG A 143 2.51 8.39 -0.87
C ARG A 143 2.32 8.52 -2.39
N SER A 144 1.07 8.52 -2.87
CA SER A 144 0.79 8.63 -4.29
C SER A 144 1.12 10.02 -4.83
N ALA A 145 0.83 11.10 -4.09
CA ALA A 145 1.12 12.46 -4.49
C ALA A 145 2.63 12.71 -4.64
N SER A 146 3.44 12.34 -3.64
CA SER A 146 4.90 12.51 -3.71
C SER A 146 5.57 11.68 -4.81
N LYS A 147 5.00 10.52 -5.15
CA LYS A 147 5.55 9.64 -6.21
C LYS A 147 5.08 9.98 -7.62
N GLY A 148 4.12 10.90 -7.79
CA GLY A 148 3.58 11.23 -9.10
C GLY A 148 2.65 10.14 -9.66
N ASN A 149 1.97 9.40 -8.79
CA ASN A 149 1.08 8.31 -9.17
C ASN A 149 -0.33 8.86 -9.48
N THR A 150 -0.46 9.62 -10.56
CA THR A 150 -1.68 10.36 -10.96
C THR A 150 -2.94 9.49 -10.94
N ALA A 151 -2.84 8.25 -11.46
CA ALA A 151 -3.98 7.34 -11.50
C ALA A 151 -4.47 6.94 -10.10
N ILE A 152 -3.57 6.86 -9.12
CA ILE A 152 -3.91 6.53 -7.74
C ILE A 152 -4.48 7.76 -7.02
N VAL A 153 -3.89 8.95 -7.23
CA VAL A 153 -4.44 10.20 -6.68
C VAL A 153 -5.89 10.39 -7.13
N LYS A 154 -6.19 10.20 -8.43
CA LYS A 154 -7.56 10.25 -8.96
C LYS A 154 -8.46 9.23 -8.28
N LEU A 155 -8.00 7.97 -8.19
CA LEU A 155 -8.76 6.88 -7.58
C LEU A 155 -9.11 7.19 -6.11
N LEU A 156 -8.14 7.60 -5.29
CA LEU A 156 -8.36 7.92 -3.88
C LEU A 156 -9.35 9.08 -3.71
N ILE A 157 -9.27 10.08 -4.56
CA ILE A 157 -10.20 11.21 -4.58
C ILE A 157 -11.62 10.76 -4.96
N GLU A 158 -11.77 9.85 -5.93
CA GLU A 158 -13.08 9.36 -6.40
C GLU A 158 -13.77 8.43 -5.39
N TYR A 159 -13.01 7.53 -4.77
CA TYR A 159 -13.53 6.63 -3.73
C TYR A 159 -13.79 7.32 -2.39
N GLY A 160 -13.19 8.46 -2.20
CA GLY A 160 -13.07 9.08 -0.89
C GLY A 160 -14.24 9.97 -0.47
N LYS A 161 -15.47 9.46 -0.30
CA LYS A 161 -16.55 10.23 0.37
C LYS A 161 -16.14 10.77 1.75
N LYS A 162 -15.10 10.18 2.37
CA LYS A 162 -14.54 10.55 3.68
C LYS A 162 -13.05 10.92 3.59
N LEU A 163 -12.52 11.16 2.38
CA LEU A 163 -11.10 11.49 2.20
C LEU A 163 -10.77 12.82 2.90
N ASN A 164 -9.80 12.79 3.82
CA ASN A 164 -9.20 13.99 4.36
C ASN A 164 -8.03 14.42 3.43
N ILE A 165 -8.35 15.29 2.47
CA ILE A 165 -7.40 15.73 1.45
C ILE A 165 -6.24 16.56 2.03
N ASP A 166 -6.47 17.20 3.18
CA ASP A 166 -5.54 18.08 3.88
C ASP A 166 -4.97 17.44 5.15
N GLN A 167 -5.05 16.09 5.27
CA GLN A 167 -4.40 15.40 6.39
C GLN A 167 -2.91 15.77 6.43
N ARG A 168 -2.39 15.98 7.65
CA ARG A 168 -1.02 16.41 7.88
C ARG A 168 -0.18 15.25 8.38
N ASP A 169 0.99 15.07 7.79
CA ASP A 169 1.99 14.13 8.29
C ASP A 169 2.72 14.67 9.55
N ALA A 170 3.69 13.90 10.06
CA ALA A 170 4.48 14.28 11.22
C ALA A 170 5.30 15.56 11.04
N TYR A 171 5.55 15.98 9.81
CA TYR A 171 6.23 17.24 9.48
C TYR A 171 5.24 18.39 9.23
N GLY A 172 3.95 18.11 9.34
CA GLY A 172 2.87 19.05 9.04
C GLY A 172 2.60 19.21 7.54
N ASN A 173 3.22 18.40 6.69
CA ASN A 173 2.96 18.43 5.26
C ASN A 173 1.61 17.79 4.94
N THR A 174 0.85 18.40 4.05
CA THR A 174 -0.30 17.79 3.39
C THR A 174 0.18 17.05 2.12
N PRO A 175 -0.64 16.19 1.50
CA PRO A 175 -0.32 15.61 0.20
C PRO A 175 0.07 16.65 -0.86
N LEU A 176 -0.57 17.83 -0.80
CA LEU A 176 -0.27 18.93 -1.71
C LEU A 176 1.13 19.53 -1.49
N HIS A 177 1.61 19.65 -0.23
CA HIS A 177 2.99 20.06 0.05
C HIS A 177 3.98 19.13 -0.65
N LEU A 178 3.79 17.80 -0.48
CA LEU A 178 4.69 16.82 -1.08
C LEU A 178 4.64 16.82 -2.61
N ALA A 179 3.46 17.01 -3.20
CA ALA A 179 3.32 17.14 -4.65
C ALA A 179 4.07 18.39 -5.17
N CYS A 180 3.98 19.52 -4.48
CA CYS A 180 4.67 20.77 -4.85
C CYS A 180 6.19 20.64 -4.69
N GLU A 181 6.67 20.11 -3.57
CA GLU A 181 8.09 19.91 -3.29
C GLU A 181 8.77 19.00 -4.32
N GLU A 182 8.10 17.92 -4.71
CA GLU A 182 8.59 16.95 -5.70
C GLU A 182 8.27 17.36 -7.16
N ASN A 183 7.74 18.56 -7.35
CA ASN A 183 7.32 19.10 -8.65
C ASN A 183 6.37 18.16 -9.44
N ARG A 184 5.43 17.50 -8.72
CA ARG A 184 4.40 16.62 -9.28
C ARG A 184 3.21 17.47 -9.75
N VAL A 185 3.38 18.10 -10.91
CA VAL A 185 2.45 19.12 -11.41
C VAL A 185 1.01 18.62 -11.54
N GLU A 186 0.81 17.43 -12.11
CA GLU A 186 -0.53 16.90 -12.33
C GLU A 186 -1.22 16.53 -11.00
N GLU A 187 -0.49 15.96 -10.04
CA GLU A 187 -1.00 15.62 -8.72
C GLU A 187 -1.38 16.90 -7.94
N ALA A 188 -0.51 17.91 -7.96
CA ALA A 188 -0.78 19.20 -7.31
C ALA A 188 -2.04 19.86 -7.87
N LYS A 189 -2.21 19.88 -9.19
CA LYS A 189 -3.40 20.42 -9.86
C LYS A 189 -4.66 19.63 -9.51
N LEU A 190 -4.58 18.30 -9.49
CA LEU A 190 -5.70 17.45 -9.09
C LEU A 190 -6.14 17.71 -7.65
N LEU A 191 -5.19 17.81 -6.73
CA LEU A 191 -5.46 18.10 -5.33
C LEU A 191 -6.08 19.49 -5.17
N ALA A 192 -5.52 20.51 -5.78
CA ALA A 192 -6.05 21.89 -5.74
C ALA A 192 -7.47 21.96 -6.34
N ALA A 193 -7.72 21.32 -7.49
CA ALA A 193 -9.04 21.26 -8.13
C ALA A 193 -10.10 20.55 -7.28
N ARG A 194 -9.67 19.72 -6.32
CA ARG A 194 -10.55 19.03 -5.35
C ARG A 194 -10.60 19.72 -3.99
N GLY A 195 -10.12 20.95 -3.92
CA GLY A 195 -10.25 21.83 -2.77
C GLY A 195 -9.18 21.69 -1.69
N ALA A 196 -8.03 21.07 -2.02
CA ALA A 196 -6.88 21.08 -1.11
C ALA A 196 -6.47 22.52 -0.76
N ASP A 197 -6.20 22.78 0.52
CA ASP A 197 -5.89 24.12 1.00
C ASP A 197 -4.46 24.52 0.70
N LEU A 198 -4.29 25.56 -0.13
CA LEU A 198 -3.01 26.14 -0.53
C LEU A 198 -2.31 26.94 0.58
N THR A 199 -3.01 27.23 1.69
CA THR A 199 -2.56 28.17 2.75
C THR A 199 -2.09 27.47 4.02
N ILE A 200 -2.30 26.17 4.16
CA ILE A 200 -1.80 25.38 5.29
C ILE A 200 -0.29 25.48 5.33
N THR A 201 0.27 25.74 6.50
CA THR A 201 1.73 25.77 6.70
C THR A 201 2.21 24.49 7.37
N ASN A 202 3.31 23.92 6.89
CA ASN A 202 3.99 22.83 7.56
C ASN A 202 4.79 23.30 8.81
N LYS A 203 5.53 22.43 9.47
CA LYS A 203 6.34 22.77 10.66
C LYS A 203 7.50 23.73 10.35
N GLU A 204 7.91 23.85 9.09
CA GLU A 204 8.89 24.83 8.61
C GLU A 204 8.24 26.17 8.24
N ARG A 205 6.94 26.36 8.53
CA ARG A 205 6.13 27.52 8.19
C ARG A 205 6.02 27.78 6.68
N ARG A 206 6.20 26.75 5.86
CA ARG A 206 6.05 26.82 4.40
C ARG A 206 4.67 26.33 4.00
N THR A 207 4.03 27.02 3.08
CA THR A 207 2.82 26.59 2.38
C THR A 207 3.17 25.70 1.19
N PRO A 208 2.21 24.95 0.60
CA PRO A 208 2.43 24.25 -0.67
C PRO A 208 2.96 25.18 -1.79
N LEU A 209 2.50 26.43 -1.83
CA LEU A 209 2.96 27.41 -2.83
C LEU A 209 4.42 27.83 -2.63
N ASP A 210 4.88 27.90 -1.38
CA ASP A 210 6.30 28.19 -1.09
C ASP A 210 7.24 27.06 -1.53
N LEU A 211 6.73 25.85 -1.73
CA LEU A 211 7.47 24.69 -2.20
C LEU A 211 7.35 24.48 -3.71
N ALA A 212 6.39 25.15 -4.35
CA ALA A 212 6.09 24.97 -5.76
C ALA A 212 7.03 25.80 -6.65
N SER A 213 7.32 25.30 -7.85
CA SER A 213 7.98 26.10 -8.90
C SER A 213 7.11 27.31 -9.31
N PRO A 214 7.68 28.43 -9.75
CA PRO A 214 6.91 29.63 -10.13
C PRO A 214 5.83 29.39 -11.19
N GLY A 215 6.07 28.43 -12.10
CA GLY A 215 5.09 28.03 -13.10
C GLY A 215 3.91 27.29 -12.50
N LEU A 216 4.17 26.42 -11.53
CA LEU A 216 3.13 25.66 -10.82
C LEU A 216 2.30 26.58 -9.91
N VAL A 217 2.92 27.53 -9.22
CA VAL A 217 2.21 28.51 -8.38
C VAL A 217 1.09 29.21 -9.17
N ARG A 218 1.40 29.74 -10.36
CA ARG A 218 0.39 30.42 -11.21
C ARG A 218 -0.79 29.51 -11.54
N GLN A 219 -0.51 28.24 -11.89
CA GLN A 219 -1.55 27.28 -12.24
C GLN A 219 -2.44 26.93 -11.03
N LEU A 220 -1.85 26.74 -9.84
CA LEU A 220 -2.59 26.47 -8.62
C LEU A 220 -3.48 27.62 -8.19
N GLU A 221 -2.99 28.86 -8.28
CA GLU A 221 -3.78 30.07 -7.99
C GLU A 221 -4.93 30.26 -8.98
N GLU A 222 -4.72 29.94 -10.26
CA GLU A 222 -5.78 29.96 -11.28
C GLU A 222 -6.88 28.95 -10.96
N ILE A 223 -6.51 27.69 -10.69
CA ILE A 223 -7.45 26.64 -10.30
C ILE A 223 -8.26 27.06 -9.05
N LYS A 224 -7.60 27.69 -8.04
CA LYS A 224 -8.29 28.15 -6.83
C LYS A 224 -9.33 29.22 -7.15
N ARG A 225 -9.02 30.16 -8.05
CA ARG A 225 -9.99 31.20 -8.49
C ARG A 225 -11.19 30.60 -9.21
N GLU A 226 -10.95 29.64 -10.12
CA GLU A 226 -12.02 28.97 -10.85
C GLU A 226 -12.93 28.13 -9.95
N THR A 227 -12.36 27.48 -8.94
CA THR A 227 -13.14 26.66 -7.99
C THR A 227 -13.92 27.49 -6.97
N ALA A 228 -13.44 28.69 -6.63
CA ALA A 228 -14.14 29.64 -5.75
C ALA A 228 -15.33 30.36 -6.42
N SER A 229 -15.40 30.31 -7.76
CA SER A 229 -16.44 30.99 -8.56
C SER A 229 -17.60 30.06 -8.93
N LYS A 230 -17.57 28.80 -8.50
CA LYS A 230 -18.63 27.77 -8.70
C LYS A 230 -19.38 27.51 -7.40
#